data_48ee26c254edd8c763962d863c58fbf1
#
_entry.id   48ee26c254edd8c763962d863c58fbf1
#
_cell.length_a   1.000
_cell.length_b   1.000
_cell.length_c   1.000
_cell.angle_alpha   90.00
_cell.angle_beta   90.00
_cell.angle_gamma   90.00
#
_symmetry.space_group_name_H-M   'P 1'
#
loop_
_entity.id
_entity.type
_entity.pdbx_description
1 polymer ?
#
loop_
_entity_poly.entity_id
_entity_poly.type
_entity_poly.pdbx_seq_one_letter_code
_entity_poly.pdbx_strand_id
1 'polypeptide(L)'
;MDKTLFDISYNNIITANGEVISGEFKVETFAPGKHHVKNVLGVIATCLSLNIPKEKIIKGLANYKGIKGRTNKKIIENSTIIEEINPGINTKAIEESINMIRNLDDYYIAIGGDYGITCEEIDESKVSTYLDTLDYNIILTGEVGEGILKKMNKPVKYSKNFQDVYKQAIHNNKNLLLIYRSDYRKLNKR
;
A
#
# COMPACT_ATOMS: atom_id res chain seq x y z
N MET A 1 6.69 -2.76 -9.50
CA MET A 1 6.45 -1.31 -9.51
C MET A 1 7.78 -0.64 -9.66
N ASP A 2 7.83 0.22 -10.63
CA ASP A 2 9.06 0.91 -10.95
C ASP A 2 9.30 2.02 -9.93
N LYS A 3 10.51 2.53 -9.88
CA LYS A 3 10.83 3.69 -9.06
C LYS A 3 10.05 4.91 -9.57
N THR A 4 9.66 5.77 -8.67
CA THR A 4 9.03 7.04 -8.98
C THR A 4 10.10 8.12 -9.00
N LEU A 5 10.15 8.88 -10.09
CA LEU A 5 11.02 10.05 -10.26
C LEU A 5 10.19 11.32 -10.05
N PHE A 6 10.67 12.23 -9.22
CA PHE A 6 10.03 13.53 -9.00
C PHE A 6 11.02 14.61 -8.55
N ASP A 7 10.66 15.85 -8.80
CA ASP A 7 11.43 17.03 -8.39
C ASP A 7 11.03 17.45 -6.98
N ILE A 8 12.03 17.78 -6.16
CA ILE A 8 11.87 18.34 -4.82
C ILE A 8 12.26 19.80 -4.88
N SER A 9 11.37 20.67 -4.38
CA SER A 9 11.68 22.07 -4.06
C SER A 9 11.39 22.28 -2.57
N TYR A 10 12.32 22.95 -1.88
CA TYR A 10 12.16 23.28 -0.46
C TYR A 10 12.63 24.70 -0.17
N ASN A 11 11.90 25.35 0.72
CA ASN A 11 12.17 26.74 1.10
C ASN A 11 12.13 26.90 2.62
N ASN A 12 13.06 27.70 3.14
CA ASN A 12 13.10 28.11 4.54
C ASN A 12 13.14 26.94 5.54
N ILE A 13 13.82 25.85 5.22
CA ILE A 13 14.06 24.79 6.19
C ILE A 13 15.11 25.27 7.19
N ILE A 14 14.75 25.27 8.47
CA ILE A 14 15.68 25.58 9.55
C ILE A 14 16.41 24.30 9.92
N THR A 15 17.73 24.34 9.84
CA THR A 15 18.60 23.20 10.16
C THR A 15 18.93 23.15 11.66
N ALA A 16 19.44 22.02 12.12
CA ALA A 16 19.87 21.83 13.50
C ALA A 16 20.95 22.82 13.95
N ASN A 17 21.72 23.40 13.01
CA ASN A 17 22.72 24.44 13.30
C ASN A 17 22.12 25.85 13.31
N GLY A 18 20.81 26.01 13.08
CA GLY A 18 20.13 27.31 12.99
C GLY A 18 20.25 27.99 11.61
N GLU A 19 20.84 27.34 10.62
CA GLU A 19 20.89 27.85 9.25
C GLU A 19 19.54 27.71 8.57
N VAL A 20 19.20 28.66 7.70
CA VAL A 20 18.01 28.61 6.85
C VAL A 20 18.43 28.22 5.44
N ILE A 21 17.94 27.10 4.94
CA ILE A 21 18.28 26.58 3.63
C ILE A 21 17.07 26.49 2.70
N SER A 22 17.33 26.70 1.41
CA SER A 22 16.36 26.53 0.32
C SER A 22 17.06 25.88 -0.86
N GLY A 23 16.30 25.23 -1.74
CA GLY A 23 16.90 24.62 -2.91
C GLY A 23 15.98 23.61 -3.60
N GLU A 24 16.57 22.89 -4.54
CA GLU A 24 15.89 21.90 -5.34
C GLU A 24 16.83 20.73 -5.68
N PHE A 25 16.26 19.57 -5.93
CA PHE A 25 16.94 18.38 -6.46
C PHE A 25 15.92 17.34 -6.93
N LYS A 26 16.40 16.38 -7.73
CA LYS A 26 15.61 15.24 -8.19
C LYS A 26 15.85 14.01 -7.32
N VAL A 27 14.79 13.25 -7.10
CA VAL A 27 14.88 11.94 -6.42
C VAL A 27 14.19 10.88 -7.24
N GLU A 28 14.81 9.70 -7.24
CA GLU A 28 14.24 8.46 -7.73
C GLU A 28 14.18 7.46 -6.59
N THR A 29 12.98 6.98 -6.25
CA THR A 29 12.79 6.08 -5.11
C THR A 29 11.59 5.18 -5.29
N PHE A 30 11.48 4.14 -4.47
CA PHE A 30 10.26 3.34 -4.39
C PHE A 30 9.16 4.13 -3.66
N ALA A 31 8.25 4.71 -4.44
CA ALA A 31 7.10 5.46 -3.93
C ALA A 31 5.87 5.28 -4.85
N PRO A 32 5.27 4.07 -4.88
CA PRO A 32 4.25 3.70 -5.87
C PRO A 32 2.91 4.42 -5.71
N GLY A 33 2.64 5.05 -4.59
CA GLY A 33 1.39 5.78 -4.34
C GLY A 33 1.63 7.15 -3.72
N LYS A 34 0.63 8.03 -3.77
CA LYS A 34 0.71 9.41 -3.22
C LYS A 34 1.13 9.47 -1.75
N HIS A 35 0.67 8.52 -0.94
CA HIS A 35 1.03 8.44 0.47
C HIS A 35 2.53 8.08 0.66
N HIS A 36 3.11 7.26 -0.23
CA HIS A 36 4.54 6.98 -0.23
C HIS A 36 5.35 8.24 -0.55
N VAL A 37 4.92 9.02 -1.54
CA VAL A 37 5.56 10.30 -1.87
C VAL A 37 5.53 11.24 -0.65
N LYS A 38 4.39 11.36 0.04
CA LYS A 38 4.29 12.16 1.27
C LYS A 38 5.28 11.71 2.36
N ASN A 39 5.42 10.39 2.55
CA ASN A 39 6.39 9.84 3.50
C ASN A 39 7.84 10.18 3.10
N VAL A 40 8.16 10.07 1.82
CA VAL A 40 9.48 10.46 1.29
C VAL A 40 9.75 11.95 1.50
N LEU A 41 8.77 12.82 1.29
CA LEU A 41 8.90 14.25 1.58
C LEU A 41 9.21 14.51 3.06
N GLY A 42 8.54 13.82 3.98
CA GLY A 42 8.82 13.88 5.41
C GLY A 42 10.26 13.46 5.75
N VAL A 43 10.72 12.35 5.15
CA VAL A 43 12.13 11.88 5.32
C VAL A 43 13.09 12.93 4.79
N ILE A 44 12.87 13.49 3.60
CA ILE A 44 13.73 14.51 3.02
C ILE A 44 13.81 15.74 3.92
N ALA A 45 12.66 16.27 4.36
CA ALA A 45 12.60 17.44 5.25
C ALA A 45 13.39 17.20 6.54
N THR A 46 13.19 16.03 7.18
CA THR A 46 13.94 15.64 8.38
C THR A 46 15.45 15.56 8.11
N CYS A 47 15.86 14.92 7.02
CA CYS A 47 17.28 14.80 6.67
C CYS A 47 17.93 16.17 6.41
N LEU A 48 17.24 17.06 5.71
CA LEU A 48 17.72 18.42 5.47
C LEU A 48 17.84 19.21 6.79
N SER A 49 16.84 19.12 7.67
CA SER A 49 16.89 19.75 8.99
C SER A 49 18.05 19.23 9.85
N LEU A 50 18.47 17.99 9.67
CA LEU A 50 19.62 17.38 10.35
C LEU A 50 20.97 17.62 9.63
N ASN A 51 21.02 18.53 8.66
CA ASN A 51 22.22 18.82 7.85
C ASN A 51 22.81 17.61 7.09
N ILE A 52 21.97 16.63 6.73
CA ILE A 52 22.41 15.51 5.89
C ILE A 52 22.59 16.02 4.45
N PRO A 53 23.77 15.82 3.83
CA PRO A 53 24.04 16.26 2.47
C PRO A 53 23.06 15.68 1.44
N LYS A 54 22.63 16.49 0.48
CA LYS A 54 21.67 16.11 -0.57
C LYS A 54 22.06 14.81 -1.28
N GLU A 55 23.33 14.64 -1.59
CA GLU A 55 23.86 13.46 -2.28
C GLU A 55 23.63 12.18 -1.46
N LYS A 56 23.74 12.26 -0.14
CA LYS A 56 23.45 11.13 0.76
C LYS A 56 21.96 10.83 0.81
N ILE A 57 21.11 11.86 0.83
CA ILE A 57 19.64 11.72 0.78
C ILE A 57 19.23 11.03 -0.52
N ILE A 58 19.69 11.54 -1.67
CA ILE A 58 19.41 10.99 -3.00
C ILE A 58 19.86 9.52 -3.08
N LYS A 59 21.09 9.22 -2.65
CA LYS A 59 21.63 7.85 -2.66
C LYS A 59 20.84 6.92 -1.75
N GLY A 60 20.46 7.38 -0.56
CA GLY A 60 19.66 6.60 0.39
C GLY A 60 18.28 6.25 -0.19
N LEU A 61 17.60 7.23 -0.77
CA LEU A 61 16.30 7.06 -1.40
C LEU A 61 16.37 6.18 -2.64
N ALA A 62 17.39 6.32 -3.47
CA ALA A 62 17.58 5.47 -4.66
C ALA A 62 17.81 3.98 -4.32
N ASN A 63 18.35 3.69 -3.14
CA ASN A 63 18.58 2.33 -2.65
C ASN A 63 17.37 1.75 -1.87
N TYR A 64 16.37 2.56 -1.57
CA TYR A 64 15.19 2.10 -0.84
C TYR A 64 14.32 1.19 -1.72
N LYS A 65 14.02 0.00 -1.22
CA LYS A 65 13.25 -1.05 -1.93
C LYS A 65 11.86 -1.29 -1.35
N GLY A 66 11.40 -0.41 -0.46
CA GLY A 66 10.14 -0.61 0.26
C GLY A 66 10.31 -1.53 1.48
N ILE A 67 9.19 -1.78 2.14
CA ILE A 67 9.07 -2.67 3.29
C ILE A 67 8.28 -3.90 2.86
N LYS A 68 8.75 -5.09 3.20
CA LYS A 68 8.03 -6.35 2.91
C LYS A 68 6.60 -6.28 3.46
N GLY A 69 5.63 -6.68 2.62
CA GLY A 69 4.22 -6.60 2.95
C GLY A 69 3.58 -5.22 2.76
N ARG A 70 4.37 -4.17 2.49
CA ARG A 70 3.87 -2.81 2.22
C ARG A 70 3.99 -2.49 0.73
N THR A 71 2.90 -2.61 0.01
CA THR A 71 2.84 -2.38 -1.45
C THR A 71 3.88 -3.21 -2.21
N ASN A 72 4.07 -4.45 -1.79
CA ASN A 72 5.06 -5.34 -2.38
C ASN A 72 4.54 -5.91 -3.70
N LYS A 73 5.32 -5.73 -4.79
CA LYS A 73 4.99 -6.29 -6.11
C LYS A 73 5.77 -7.58 -6.35
N LYS A 74 5.05 -8.60 -6.79
CA LYS A 74 5.62 -9.87 -7.26
C LYS A 74 5.07 -10.18 -8.64
N ILE A 75 5.86 -10.83 -9.46
CA ILE A 75 5.40 -11.41 -10.73
C ILE A 75 5.50 -12.92 -10.56
N ILE A 76 4.37 -13.60 -10.71
CA ILE A 76 4.26 -15.06 -10.61
C ILE A 76 3.58 -15.53 -11.90
N GLU A 77 4.31 -16.27 -12.71
CA GLU A 77 3.90 -16.65 -14.06
C GLU A 77 3.53 -15.39 -14.88
N ASN A 78 2.28 -15.28 -15.34
CA ASN A 78 1.78 -14.14 -16.10
C ASN A 78 1.00 -13.13 -15.24
N SER A 79 0.96 -13.32 -13.92
CA SER A 79 0.18 -12.49 -13.00
C SER A 79 1.06 -11.55 -12.20
N THR A 80 0.66 -10.27 -12.16
CA THR A 80 1.23 -9.29 -11.23
C THR A 80 0.44 -9.30 -9.93
N ILE A 81 1.12 -9.58 -8.83
CA ILE A 81 0.54 -9.58 -7.49
C ILE A 81 1.07 -8.38 -6.72
N ILE A 82 0.17 -7.55 -6.24
CA ILE A 82 0.48 -6.43 -5.34
C ILE A 82 -0.05 -6.77 -3.95
N GLU A 83 0.83 -6.79 -2.96
CA GLU A 83 0.48 -7.12 -1.58
C GLU A 83 0.54 -5.86 -0.71
N GLU A 84 -0.56 -5.54 -0.07
CA GLU A 84 -0.65 -4.58 1.03
C GLU A 84 -1.08 -5.34 2.28
N ILE A 85 -0.09 -5.83 3.05
CA ILE A 85 -0.32 -6.66 4.24
C ILE A 85 0.25 -5.93 5.45
N ASN A 86 -0.63 -5.39 6.27
CA ASN A 86 -0.20 -4.74 7.51
C ASN A 86 -1.33 -4.69 8.55
N PRO A 87 -0.99 -4.60 9.85
CA PRO A 87 -1.97 -4.62 10.93
C PRO A 87 -2.80 -3.32 11.02
N GLY A 88 -2.29 -2.20 10.50
CA GLY A 88 -2.94 -0.89 10.58
C GLY A 88 -3.77 -0.53 9.34
N ILE A 89 -4.18 -1.50 8.51
CA ILE A 89 -5.07 -1.22 7.38
C ILE A 89 -6.41 -0.70 7.90
N ASN A 90 -6.80 0.45 7.39
CA ASN A 90 -8.10 1.09 7.61
C ASN A 90 -8.74 1.44 6.26
N THR A 91 -9.95 2.00 6.29
CA THR A 91 -10.71 2.36 5.07
C THR A 91 -9.88 3.24 4.13
N LYS A 92 -9.17 4.24 4.65
CA LYS A 92 -8.34 5.14 3.84
C LYS A 92 -7.18 4.42 3.16
N ALA A 93 -6.53 3.49 3.86
CA ALA A 93 -5.47 2.67 3.28
C ALA A 93 -6.01 1.78 2.15
N ILE A 94 -7.21 1.22 2.29
CA ILE A 94 -7.89 0.45 1.23
C ILE A 94 -8.14 1.33 0.02
N GLU A 95 -8.73 2.52 0.20
CA GLU A 95 -8.98 3.48 -0.88
C GLU A 95 -7.69 3.82 -1.65
N GLU A 96 -6.62 4.17 -0.93
CA GLU A 96 -5.34 4.54 -1.54
C GLU A 96 -4.69 3.35 -2.28
N SER A 97 -4.83 2.14 -1.76
CA SER A 97 -4.33 0.92 -2.42
C SER A 97 -5.08 0.64 -3.72
N ILE A 98 -6.40 0.77 -3.73
CA ILE A 98 -7.22 0.60 -4.93
C ILE A 98 -6.93 1.70 -5.95
N ASN A 99 -6.74 2.95 -5.50
CA ASN A 99 -6.38 4.06 -6.39
C ASN A 99 -5.04 3.84 -7.12
N MET A 100 -4.10 3.07 -6.56
CA MET A 100 -2.84 2.75 -7.24
C MET A 100 -3.03 1.90 -8.51
N ILE A 101 -4.09 1.10 -8.58
CA ILE A 101 -4.39 0.23 -9.73
C ILE A 101 -5.50 0.79 -10.62
N ARG A 102 -6.02 1.99 -10.34
CA ARG A 102 -7.22 2.55 -11.01
C ARG A 102 -7.13 2.61 -12.53
N ASN A 103 -5.91 2.78 -13.06
CA ASN A 103 -5.65 2.84 -14.51
C ASN A 103 -5.01 1.56 -15.04
N LEU A 104 -5.07 0.48 -14.26
CA LEU A 104 -4.53 -0.82 -14.64
C LEU A 104 -5.70 -1.78 -14.82
N ASP A 105 -5.71 -2.46 -15.96
CA ASP A 105 -6.77 -3.40 -16.29
C ASP A 105 -6.53 -4.77 -15.63
N ASP A 106 -7.62 -5.53 -15.53
CA ASP A 106 -7.59 -6.97 -15.27
C ASP A 106 -7.08 -7.38 -13.88
N TYR A 107 -7.45 -6.59 -12.85
CA TYR A 107 -7.15 -6.90 -11.46
C TYR A 107 -8.33 -7.56 -10.74
N TYR A 108 -8.04 -8.63 -9.99
CA TYR A 108 -8.85 -9.01 -8.84
C TYR A 108 -8.42 -8.18 -7.63
N ILE A 109 -9.38 -7.73 -6.82
CA ILE A 109 -9.12 -7.02 -5.58
C ILE A 109 -9.54 -7.90 -4.43
N ALA A 110 -8.59 -8.45 -3.69
CA ALA A 110 -8.87 -9.25 -2.50
C ALA A 110 -8.72 -8.37 -1.25
N ILE A 111 -9.76 -8.34 -0.41
CA ILE A 111 -9.77 -7.53 0.81
C ILE A 111 -10.19 -8.39 1.98
N GLY A 112 -9.43 -8.31 3.06
CA GLY A 112 -9.73 -9.06 4.26
C GLY A 112 -8.75 -8.87 5.39
N GLY A 113 -8.67 -9.88 6.25
CA GLY A 113 -7.74 -9.86 7.38
C GLY A 113 -8.21 -10.66 8.56
N ASP A 114 -7.43 -10.54 9.62
CA ASP A 114 -7.66 -11.14 10.92
C ASP A 114 -8.14 -10.04 11.92
N TYR A 115 -9.00 -10.36 12.87
CA TYR A 115 -9.33 -9.51 14.00
C TYR A 115 -8.27 -9.58 15.11
N GLY A 116 -8.33 -8.65 16.06
CA GLY A 116 -7.47 -8.65 17.24
C GLY A 116 -5.98 -8.39 16.98
N ILE A 117 -5.67 -7.82 15.80
CA ILE A 117 -4.26 -7.53 15.44
C ILE A 117 -3.77 -6.22 16.04
N THR A 118 -4.65 -5.22 16.16
CA THR A 118 -4.40 -3.93 16.82
C THR A 118 -5.58 -3.58 17.72
N CYS A 119 -5.40 -2.58 18.59
CA CYS A 119 -6.46 -2.12 19.51
C CYS A 119 -7.64 -1.48 18.78
N GLU A 120 -7.43 -0.92 17.59
CA GLU A 120 -8.46 -0.33 16.75
C GLU A 120 -8.84 -1.31 15.64
N GLU A 121 -10.11 -1.71 15.58
CA GLU A 121 -10.63 -2.54 14.52
C GLU A 121 -11.02 -1.70 13.30
N ILE A 122 -11.12 -2.37 12.15
CA ILE A 122 -11.52 -1.72 10.89
C ILE A 122 -13.02 -1.38 10.92
N ASP A 123 -13.35 -0.21 10.39
CA ASP A 123 -14.75 0.19 10.20
C ASP A 123 -15.33 -0.51 8.95
N GLU A 124 -15.88 -1.70 9.15
CA GLU A 124 -16.41 -2.53 8.07
C GLU A 124 -17.59 -1.86 7.33
N SER A 125 -18.37 -1.02 8.02
CA SER A 125 -19.49 -0.31 7.39
C SER A 125 -19.00 0.75 6.41
N LYS A 126 -17.95 1.49 6.75
CA LYS A 126 -17.32 2.42 5.82
C LYS A 126 -16.67 1.70 4.65
N VAL A 127 -16.01 0.57 4.93
CA VAL A 127 -15.38 -0.23 3.86
C VAL A 127 -16.44 -0.77 2.91
N SER A 128 -17.51 -1.39 3.39
CA SER A 128 -18.58 -1.92 2.54
C SER A 128 -19.23 -0.83 1.69
N THR A 129 -19.56 0.33 2.30
CA THR A 129 -20.09 1.48 1.56
C THR A 129 -19.17 1.93 0.43
N TYR A 130 -17.86 2.01 0.68
CA TYR A 130 -16.90 2.36 -0.35
C TYR A 130 -16.83 1.29 -1.45
N LEU A 131 -16.76 0.00 -1.09
CA LEU A 131 -16.67 -1.09 -2.05
C LEU A 131 -17.93 -1.22 -2.92
N ASP A 132 -19.10 -0.88 -2.39
CA ASP A 132 -20.36 -0.87 -3.15
C ASP A 132 -20.34 0.15 -4.31
N THR A 133 -19.49 1.19 -4.24
CA THR A 133 -19.33 2.19 -5.31
C THR A 133 -18.40 1.75 -6.44
N LEU A 134 -17.67 0.66 -6.27
CA LEU A 134 -16.62 0.25 -7.18
C LEU A 134 -17.14 -0.78 -8.20
N ASP A 135 -16.67 -0.67 -9.43
CA ASP A 135 -16.92 -1.66 -10.49
C ASP A 135 -15.65 -2.50 -10.73
N TYR A 136 -15.30 -3.34 -9.75
CA TYR A 136 -14.17 -4.24 -9.78
C TYR A 136 -14.57 -5.66 -9.39
N ASN A 137 -13.78 -6.64 -9.80
CA ASN A 137 -13.89 -8.02 -9.32
C ASN A 137 -13.35 -8.12 -7.89
N ILE A 138 -14.21 -7.88 -6.91
CA ILE A 138 -13.87 -7.89 -5.49
C ILE A 138 -14.06 -9.30 -4.93
N ILE A 139 -13.09 -9.76 -4.14
CA ILE A 139 -13.13 -11.00 -3.38
C ILE A 139 -12.84 -10.66 -1.92
N LEU A 140 -13.79 -10.90 -1.05
CA LEU A 140 -13.59 -10.73 0.39
C LEU A 140 -12.99 -11.99 0.99
N THR A 141 -12.09 -11.85 1.99
CA THR A 141 -11.40 -13.02 2.54
C THR A 141 -11.04 -12.85 4.02
N GLY A 142 -10.95 -13.99 4.74
CA GLY A 142 -10.64 -14.00 6.17
C GLY A 142 -11.77 -13.44 7.03
N GLU A 143 -11.52 -13.29 8.33
CA GLU A 143 -12.53 -12.85 9.31
C GLU A 143 -13.08 -11.45 9.03
N VAL A 144 -12.18 -10.50 8.77
CA VAL A 144 -12.54 -9.11 8.39
C VAL A 144 -13.35 -9.08 7.11
N GLY A 145 -12.96 -9.90 6.10
CA GLY A 145 -13.72 -10.02 4.85
C GLY A 145 -15.13 -10.55 5.06
N GLU A 146 -15.33 -11.49 5.98
CA GLU A 146 -16.65 -12.00 6.34
C GLU A 146 -17.52 -10.91 7.01
N GLY A 147 -16.91 -10.09 7.90
CA GLY A 147 -17.59 -8.96 8.54
C GLY A 147 -18.04 -7.91 7.52
N ILE A 148 -17.18 -7.57 6.56
CA ILE A 148 -17.50 -6.63 5.48
C ILE A 148 -18.62 -7.21 4.60
N LEU A 149 -18.58 -8.51 4.25
CA LEU A 149 -19.56 -9.19 3.40
C LEU A 149 -20.99 -9.04 3.94
N LYS A 150 -21.15 -9.17 5.26
CA LYS A 150 -22.45 -9.03 5.92
C LYS A 150 -23.08 -7.64 5.79
N LYS A 151 -22.28 -6.65 5.36
CA LYS A 151 -22.69 -5.24 5.23
C LYS A 151 -22.70 -4.76 3.77
N MET A 152 -22.34 -5.62 2.81
CA MET A 152 -22.37 -5.30 1.39
C MET A 152 -23.81 -5.26 0.86
N ASN A 153 -24.10 -4.29 -0.02
CA ASN A 153 -25.40 -4.22 -0.72
C ASN A 153 -25.36 -5.00 -2.05
N LYS A 154 -24.17 -5.18 -2.64
CA LYS A 154 -24.00 -5.94 -3.88
C LYS A 154 -23.41 -7.33 -3.61
N PRO A 155 -23.72 -8.33 -4.46
CA PRO A 155 -23.11 -9.64 -4.33
C PRO A 155 -21.60 -9.57 -4.66
N VAL A 156 -20.78 -10.08 -3.75
CA VAL A 156 -19.33 -10.21 -3.91
C VAL A 156 -18.90 -11.63 -3.56
N LYS A 157 -17.81 -12.09 -4.15
CA LYS A 157 -17.24 -13.40 -3.84
C LYS A 157 -16.57 -13.37 -2.46
N TYR A 158 -16.64 -14.50 -1.76
CA TYR A 158 -15.95 -14.71 -0.50
C TYR A 158 -15.09 -15.97 -0.57
N SER A 159 -13.90 -15.89 -0.01
CA SER A 159 -13.02 -17.04 0.21
C SER A 159 -12.51 -17.01 1.64
N LYS A 160 -12.59 -18.13 2.35
CA LYS A 160 -12.13 -18.23 3.74
C LYS A 160 -10.63 -17.92 3.85
N ASN A 161 -9.85 -18.36 2.87
CA ASN A 161 -8.40 -18.22 2.87
C ASN A 161 -7.92 -17.36 1.70
N PHE A 162 -7.08 -16.38 1.96
CA PHE A 162 -6.50 -15.56 0.90
C PHE A 162 -5.58 -16.35 -0.04
N GLN A 163 -4.99 -17.46 0.42
CA GLN A 163 -4.18 -18.35 -0.42
C GLN A 163 -4.97 -18.94 -1.58
N ASP A 164 -6.26 -19.20 -1.40
CA ASP A 164 -7.11 -19.70 -2.48
C ASP A 164 -7.38 -18.62 -3.51
N VAL A 165 -7.51 -17.36 -3.06
CA VAL A 165 -7.62 -16.20 -3.97
C VAL A 165 -6.35 -16.03 -4.79
N TYR A 166 -5.19 -16.23 -4.18
CA TYR A 166 -3.89 -16.23 -4.86
C TYR A 166 -3.84 -17.27 -5.99
N LYS A 167 -4.16 -18.52 -5.66
CA LYS A 167 -4.19 -19.62 -6.63
C LYS A 167 -5.17 -19.35 -7.76
N GLN A 168 -6.35 -18.82 -7.44
CA GLN A 168 -7.37 -18.47 -8.43
C GLN A 168 -6.89 -17.38 -9.38
N ALA A 169 -6.24 -16.32 -8.87
CA ALA A 169 -5.70 -15.25 -9.69
C ALA A 169 -4.64 -15.78 -10.68
N ILE A 170 -3.68 -16.55 -10.18
CA ILE A 170 -2.61 -17.14 -11.02
C ILE A 170 -3.21 -18.09 -12.07
N HIS A 171 -4.08 -19.03 -11.66
CA HIS A 171 -4.71 -19.98 -12.57
C HIS A 171 -5.48 -19.31 -13.70
N ASN A 172 -6.12 -18.17 -13.42
CA ASN A 172 -6.90 -17.41 -14.40
C ASN A 172 -6.07 -16.36 -15.16
N ASN A 173 -4.75 -16.33 -14.98
CA ASN A 173 -3.84 -15.30 -15.53
C ASN A 173 -4.32 -13.87 -15.23
N LYS A 174 -4.86 -13.64 -14.04
CA LYS A 174 -5.33 -12.34 -13.56
C LYS A 174 -4.32 -11.69 -12.63
N ASN A 175 -4.22 -10.37 -12.70
CA ASN A 175 -3.50 -9.60 -11.71
C ASN A 175 -4.27 -9.57 -10.38
N LEU A 176 -3.57 -9.41 -9.27
CA LEU A 176 -4.17 -9.40 -7.93
C LEU A 176 -3.63 -8.22 -7.11
N LEU A 177 -4.54 -7.43 -6.57
CA LEU A 177 -4.27 -6.54 -5.44
C LEU A 177 -4.80 -7.21 -4.18
N LEU A 178 -3.90 -7.68 -3.33
CA LEU A 178 -4.24 -8.25 -2.03
C LEU A 178 -4.06 -7.20 -0.94
N ILE A 179 -5.15 -6.80 -0.29
CA ILE A 179 -5.19 -5.91 0.87
C ILE A 179 -5.61 -6.75 2.06
N TYR A 180 -4.66 -7.07 2.94
CA TYR A 180 -4.92 -8.01 4.03
C TYR A 180 -4.42 -7.47 5.37
N ARG A 181 -5.35 -7.25 6.31
CA ARG A 181 -5.06 -6.76 7.65
C ARG A 181 -4.51 -7.89 8.51
N SER A 182 -3.19 -7.96 8.63
CA SER A 182 -2.50 -8.95 9.44
C SER A 182 -1.05 -8.57 9.68
N ASP A 183 -0.37 -9.29 10.59
CA ASP A 183 1.09 -9.22 10.73
C ASP A 183 1.74 -10.05 9.62
N TYR A 184 2.45 -9.38 8.71
CA TYR A 184 3.16 -10.02 7.59
C TYR A 184 4.09 -11.15 8.04
N ARG A 185 4.72 -11.02 9.22
CA ARG A 185 5.64 -12.04 9.76
C ARG A 185 4.90 -13.31 10.20
N LYS A 186 3.67 -13.16 10.68
CA LYS A 186 2.83 -14.31 11.09
C LYS A 186 2.29 -15.07 9.87
N LEU A 187 1.93 -14.37 8.80
CA LEU A 187 1.42 -14.99 7.58
C LEU A 187 2.46 -15.84 6.85
N ASN A 188 3.73 -15.43 6.84
CA ASN A 188 4.81 -16.19 6.21
C ASN A 188 5.29 -17.42 7.00
N LYS A 189 4.74 -17.65 8.20
CA LYS A 189 4.99 -18.85 9.02
C LYS A 189 3.86 -19.88 8.94
N ARG A 190 2.76 -19.57 8.28
CA ARG A 190 1.63 -20.46 7.97
C ARG A 190 1.75 -21.00 6.55
#